data_3cc5c085e3e6fed4fc58088aba361d8d
#
_entry.id   3cc5c085e3e6fed4fc58088aba361d8d
#
_cell.length_a   1.000
_cell.length_b   1.000
_cell.length_c   1.000
_cell.angle_alpha   90.00
_cell.angle_beta   90.00
_cell.angle_gamma   90.00
#
_symmetry.space_group_name_H-M   'P 1'
#
loop_
_entity.id
_entity.type
_entity.pdbx_description
1 polymer ?
#
loop_
_entity_poly.entity_id
_entity_poly.type
_entity_poly.pdbx_seq_one_letter_code
_entity_poly.pdbx_strand_id
1 'polypeptide(L)'
;MTDPAHLAANRANWDERADLHFADETGFYRIAELLAGANLLLPIERAELGDLGGLSVAHLQCHIGTDTLSLFRQGAAEVAGLDFSARAIAHARRLAGTTGLPARFVQGVVYDAPSLLGEARFDRVFTSWGTLVWMDDLPRWTRAVSALLKPGGRFHYVDCHPTAWMLAPDDHGNLALRYDYETPPESPIPVEVTANYNLSTRILENRQTFEWSHSLAAIVNALLAAGLVIEHLGEHEALQWAIGPRMTQDTDHLWRLPPDHVHVPLTLTIRARKPG
;
A
#
# COMPACT_ATOMS: atom_id res chain seq x y z
N MET A 1 -9.48 15.90 -11.89
CA MET A 1 -10.23 14.63 -12.15
C MET A 1 -9.22 13.68 -12.74
N THR A 2 -9.15 12.46 -12.21
CA THR A 2 -8.27 11.41 -12.75
C THR A 2 -8.51 11.24 -14.24
N ASP A 3 -7.46 11.30 -15.06
CA ASP A 3 -7.59 10.98 -16.47
C ASP A 3 -8.06 9.51 -16.60
N PRO A 4 -9.21 9.27 -17.24
CA PRO A 4 -9.73 7.91 -17.39
C PRO A 4 -8.76 6.95 -18.09
N ALA A 5 -7.91 7.48 -18.99
CA ALA A 5 -6.92 6.68 -19.71
C ALA A 5 -5.79 6.21 -18.77
N HIS A 6 -5.31 7.08 -17.86
CA HIS A 6 -4.31 6.70 -16.86
C HIS A 6 -4.85 5.64 -15.90
N LEU A 7 -6.07 5.85 -15.40
CA LEU A 7 -6.72 4.88 -14.53
C LEU A 7 -6.94 3.53 -15.23
N ALA A 8 -7.32 3.53 -16.51
CA ALA A 8 -7.53 2.31 -17.28
C ALA A 8 -6.22 1.53 -17.49
N ALA A 9 -5.13 2.23 -17.84
CA ALA A 9 -3.81 1.63 -18.00
C ALA A 9 -3.30 1.02 -16.68
N ASN A 10 -3.36 1.79 -15.59
CA ASN A 10 -2.98 1.29 -14.27
C ASN A 10 -3.82 0.08 -13.84
N ARG A 11 -5.13 0.09 -14.11
CA ARG A 11 -6.01 -1.04 -13.80
C ARG A 11 -5.64 -2.29 -14.61
N ALA A 12 -5.39 -2.16 -15.92
CA ALA A 12 -5.02 -3.29 -16.76
C ALA A 12 -3.70 -3.94 -16.29
N ASN A 13 -2.71 -3.12 -15.91
CA ASN A 13 -1.46 -3.58 -15.35
C ASN A 13 -1.67 -4.32 -14.01
N TRP A 14 -2.46 -3.74 -13.09
CA TRP A 14 -2.71 -4.34 -11.78
C TRP A 14 -3.62 -5.57 -11.83
N ASP A 15 -4.54 -5.65 -12.78
CA ASP A 15 -5.30 -6.87 -13.02
C ASP A 15 -4.38 -8.04 -13.42
N GLU A 16 -3.42 -7.79 -14.32
CA GLU A 16 -2.46 -8.80 -14.73
C GLU A 16 -1.48 -9.18 -13.61
N ARG A 17 -0.97 -8.17 -12.87
CA ARG A 17 -0.15 -8.40 -11.67
C ARG A 17 -0.87 -9.24 -10.62
N ALA A 18 -2.17 -9.04 -10.43
CA ALA A 18 -2.94 -9.77 -9.43
C ALA A 18 -2.92 -11.28 -9.67
N ASP A 19 -3.02 -11.72 -10.92
CA ASP A 19 -2.93 -13.15 -11.26
C ASP A 19 -1.52 -13.71 -10.97
N LEU A 20 -0.50 -12.93 -11.30
CA LEU A 20 0.90 -13.28 -11.09
C LEU A 20 1.26 -13.36 -9.59
N HIS A 21 0.77 -12.38 -8.84
CA HIS A 21 0.99 -12.29 -7.40
C HIS A 21 0.21 -13.37 -6.63
N PHE A 22 -0.98 -13.72 -7.11
CA PHE A 22 -1.74 -14.82 -6.53
C PHE A 22 -1.13 -16.20 -6.82
N ALA A 23 -0.45 -16.39 -7.94
CA ALA A 23 0.29 -17.62 -8.23
C ALA A 23 1.47 -17.81 -7.25
N ASP A 24 2.01 -16.73 -6.72
CA ASP A 24 3.05 -16.64 -5.68
C ASP A 24 4.26 -17.54 -5.92
N GLU A 25 4.68 -17.68 -7.20
CA GLU A 25 5.79 -18.57 -7.60
C GLU A 25 7.12 -18.24 -6.92
N THR A 26 7.29 -16.99 -6.49
CA THR A 26 8.50 -16.52 -5.77
C THR A 26 8.38 -16.61 -4.25
N GLY A 27 7.18 -16.86 -3.73
CA GLY A 27 6.89 -16.82 -2.30
C GLY A 27 6.85 -15.42 -1.69
N PHE A 28 6.85 -14.37 -2.50
CA PHE A 28 6.85 -12.98 -2.01
C PHE A 28 5.60 -12.65 -1.19
N TYR A 29 4.43 -13.11 -1.63
CA TYR A 29 3.16 -12.88 -0.94
C TYR A 29 2.87 -13.89 0.17
N ARG A 30 3.72 -14.91 0.33
CA ARG A 30 3.67 -15.89 1.42
C ARG A 30 2.29 -16.53 1.58
N ILE A 31 1.59 -16.77 0.45
CA ILE A 31 0.21 -17.29 0.46
C ILE A 31 0.13 -18.64 1.20
N ALA A 32 1.11 -19.51 1.03
CA ALA A 32 1.15 -20.79 1.75
C ALA A 32 1.18 -20.61 3.28
N GLU A 33 1.92 -19.63 3.78
CA GLU A 33 1.97 -19.31 5.22
C GLU A 33 0.63 -18.72 5.70
N LEU A 34 0.01 -17.84 4.89
CA LEU A 34 -1.34 -17.34 5.17
C LEU A 34 -2.33 -18.48 5.32
N LEU A 35 -2.33 -19.43 4.40
CA LEU A 35 -3.21 -20.60 4.44
C LEU A 35 -2.92 -21.50 5.64
N ALA A 36 -1.66 -21.61 6.07
CA ALA A 36 -1.25 -22.32 7.27
C ALA A 36 -1.57 -21.60 8.59
N GLY A 37 -2.12 -20.37 8.52
CA GLY A 37 -2.55 -19.64 9.72
C GLY A 37 -1.61 -18.49 10.15
N ALA A 38 -0.54 -18.17 9.42
CA ALA A 38 0.37 -17.09 9.80
C ALA A 38 -0.25 -15.70 9.64
N ASN A 39 0.11 -14.76 10.52
CA ASN A 39 -0.10 -13.33 10.33
C ASN A 39 1.04 -12.80 9.47
N LEU A 40 0.73 -12.29 8.27
CA LEU A 40 1.72 -11.84 7.29
C LEU A 40 2.13 -10.36 7.44
N LEU A 41 1.42 -9.59 8.27
CA LEU A 41 1.81 -8.20 8.54
C LEU A 41 3.28 -8.13 8.96
N LEU A 42 4.02 -7.23 8.36
CA LEU A 42 5.43 -7.02 8.68
C LEU A 42 5.59 -6.37 10.07
N PRO A 43 6.76 -6.46 10.71
CA PRO A 43 6.98 -5.90 12.04
C PRO A 43 6.62 -4.42 12.16
N ILE A 44 6.93 -3.61 11.12
CA ILE A 44 6.59 -2.19 11.06
C ILE A 44 5.07 -2.00 11.12
N GLU A 45 4.31 -2.74 10.31
CA GLU A 45 2.85 -2.66 10.27
C GLU A 45 2.23 -3.07 11.61
N ARG A 46 2.71 -4.17 12.19
CA ARG A 46 2.22 -4.65 13.49
C ARG A 46 2.46 -3.63 14.61
N ALA A 47 3.63 -3.00 14.60
CA ALA A 47 3.97 -1.98 15.59
C ALA A 47 3.09 -0.74 15.43
N GLU A 48 2.85 -0.28 14.20
CA GLU A 48 2.01 0.88 13.92
C GLU A 48 0.53 0.64 14.22
N LEU A 49 0.00 -0.52 13.85
CA LEU A 49 -1.41 -0.87 14.07
C LEU A 49 -1.72 -1.16 15.55
N GLY A 50 -0.76 -1.76 16.26
CA GLY A 50 -0.96 -2.21 17.64
C GLY A 50 -2.01 -3.29 17.77
N ASP A 51 -2.69 -3.32 18.91
CA ASP A 51 -3.81 -4.25 19.16
C ASP A 51 -5.06 -3.76 18.41
N LEU A 52 -5.66 -4.68 17.64
CA LEU A 52 -6.90 -4.46 16.90
C LEU A 52 -8.11 -5.16 17.55
N GLY A 53 -7.95 -5.66 18.78
CA GLY A 53 -8.98 -6.42 19.50
C GLY A 53 -10.34 -5.74 19.49
N GLY A 54 -11.34 -6.36 18.87
CA GLY A 54 -12.71 -5.85 18.78
C GLY A 54 -12.95 -4.69 17.82
N LEU A 55 -11.94 -4.22 17.09
CA LEU A 55 -12.05 -3.04 16.21
C LEU A 55 -12.50 -3.42 14.80
N SER A 56 -13.14 -2.44 14.13
CA SER A 56 -13.46 -2.49 12.70
C SER A 56 -12.35 -1.77 11.90
N VAL A 57 -11.86 -2.44 10.83
CA VAL A 57 -10.75 -1.95 10.00
C VAL A 57 -11.14 -1.90 8.53
N ALA A 58 -10.90 -0.76 7.87
CA ALA A 58 -10.90 -0.67 6.40
C ALA A 58 -9.46 -0.69 5.89
N HIS A 59 -9.13 -1.62 5.02
CA HIS A 59 -7.85 -1.67 4.31
C HIS A 59 -8.06 -1.17 2.87
N LEU A 60 -7.49 -0.02 2.56
CA LEU A 60 -7.59 0.60 1.24
C LEU A 60 -6.45 0.13 0.34
N GLN A 61 -6.76 -0.04 -0.97
CA GLN A 61 -5.81 -0.53 -1.97
C GLN A 61 -5.21 -1.88 -1.55
N CYS A 62 -6.12 -2.80 -1.16
CA CYS A 62 -5.79 -4.03 -0.45
C CYS A 62 -5.23 -5.16 -1.34
N HIS A 63 -5.12 -4.94 -2.64
CA HIS A 63 -4.61 -5.90 -3.61
C HIS A 63 -5.29 -7.28 -3.46
N ILE A 64 -4.53 -8.38 -3.45
CA ILE A 64 -5.05 -9.76 -3.29
C ILE A 64 -5.46 -10.11 -1.85
N GLY A 65 -5.38 -9.17 -0.91
CA GLY A 65 -5.97 -9.25 0.41
C GLY A 65 -5.19 -10.04 1.47
N THR A 66 -3.93 -10.39 1.25
CA THR A 66 -3.10 -11.13 2.24
C THR A 66 -2.99 -10.39 3.56
N ASP A 67 -2.70 -9.09 3.51
CA ASP A 67 -2.58 -8.24 4.69
C ASP A 67 -3.95 -7.96 5.30
N THR A 68 -4.98 -7.78 4.46
CA THR A 68 -6.37 -7.63 4.93
C THR A 68 -6.81 -8.82 5.79
N LEU A 69 -6.51 -10.04 5.36
CA LEU A 69 -6.82 -11.25 6.11
C LEU A 69 -5.97 -11.36 7.38
N SER A 70 -4.74 -10.85 7.34
CA SER A 70 -3.84 -10.81 8.48
C SER A 70 -4.31 -9.85 9.59
N LEU A 71 -5.12 -8.81 9.25
CA LEU A 71 -5.72 -7.94 10.27
C LEU A 71 -6.66 -8.68 11.23
N PHE A 72 -7.38 -9.72 10.77
CA PHE A 72 -8.13 -10.58 11.69
C PHE A 72 -7.22 -11.31 12.67
N ARG A 73 -6.03 -11.73 12.23
CA ARG A 73 -5.04 -12.40 13.09
C ARG A 73 -4.33 -11.42 14.03
N GLN A 74 -4.43 -10.11 13.75
CA GLN A 74 -4.04 -9.03 14.65
C GLN A 74 -5.15 -8.67 15.66
N GLY A 75 -6.33 -9.33 15.58
CA GLY A 75 -7.43 -9.20 16.54
C GLY A 75 -8.65 -8.43 16.05
N ALA A 76 -8.65 -7.91 14.81
CA ALA A 76 -9.78 -7.15 14.28
C ALA A 76 -11.08 -7.98 14.29
N ALA A 77 -12.20 -7.36 14.69
CA ALA A 77 -13.52 -8.01 14.71
C ALA A 77 -14.24 -7.92 13.35
N GLU A 78 -14.00 -6.85 12.62
CA GLU A 78 -14.55 -6.62 11.29
C GLU A 78 -13.44 -6.07 10.37
N VAL A 79 -13.32 -6.63 9.16
CA VAL A 79 -12.35 -6.13 8.18
C VAL A 79 -13.00 -6.00 6.80
N ALA A 80 -12.80 -4.84 6.17
CA ALA A 80 -13.18 -4.60 4.79
C ALA A 80 -11.96 -4.19 3.97
N GLY A 81 -11.73 -4.86 2.83
CA GLY A 81 -10.71 -4.50 1.85
C GLY A 81 -11.32 -3.86 0.62
N LEU A 82 -10.69 -2.82 0.08
CA LEU A 82 -11.08 -2.18 -1.17
C LEU A 82 -9.89 -2.09 -2.12
N ASP A 83 -10.13 -2.49 -3.37
CA ASP A 83 -9.15 -2.35 -4.45
C ASP A 83 -9.86 -2.10 -5.79
N PHE A 84 -9.20 -1.39 -6.71
CA PHE A 84 -9.78 -1.08 -8.02
C PHE A 84 -9.66 -2.23 -9.02
N SER A 85 -8.73 -3.17 -8.81
CA SER A 85 -8.53 -4.36 -9.64
C SER A 85 -9.61 -5.40 -9.37
N ALA A 86 -10.36 -5.76 -10.42
CA ALA A 86 -11.38 -6.81 -10.32
C ALA A 86 -10.75 -8.18 -10.04
N ARG A 87 -9.57 -8.46 -10.62
CA ARG A 87 -8.85 -9.72 -10.44
C ARG A 87 -8.27 -9.83 -9.03
N ALA A 88 -7.68 -8.74 -8.51
CA ALA A 88 -7.19 -8.70 -7.13
C ALA A 88 -8.32 -9.02 -6.13
N ILE A 89 -9.49 -8.39 -6.29
CA ILE A 89 -10.66 -8.65 -5.43
C ILE A 89 -11.19 -10.08 -5.58
N ALA A 90 -11.16 -10.65 -6.78
CA ALA A 90 -11.56 -12.04 -6.99
C ALA A 90 -10.61 -13.00 -6.22
N HIS A 91 -9.31 -12.77 -6.28
CA HIS A 91 -8.31 -13.54 -5.54
C HIS A 91 -8.43 -13.34 -4.03
N ALA A 92 -8.65 -12.11 -3.57
CA ALA A 92 -8.86 -11.80 -2.15
C ALA A 92 -10.07 -12.55 -1.58
N ARG A 93 -11.19 -12.58 -2.32
CA ARG A 93 -12.40 -13.36 -1.94
C ARG A 93 -12.13 -14.86 -1.92
N ARG A 94 -11.32 -15.38 -2.85
CA ARG A 94 -10.93 -16.78 -2.87
C ARG A 94 -10.08 -17.13 -1.64
N LEU A 95 -9.10 -16.30 -1.26
CA LEU A 95 -8.30 -16.48 -0.04
C LEU A 95 -9.18 -16.43 1.21
N ALA A 96 -10.12 -15.48 1.30
CA ALA A 96 -11.06 -15.40 2.41
C ALA A 96 -11.89 -16.68 2.54
N GLY A 97 -12.44 -17.20 1.43
CA GLY A 97 -13.17 -18.47 1.42
C GLY A 97 -12.33 -19.66 1.86
N THR A 98 -11.06 -19.72 1.43
CA THR A 98 -10.15 -20.83 1.78
C THR A 98 -9.70 -20.76 3.24
N THR A 99 -9.46 -19.56 3.77
CA THR A 99 -9.04 -19.37 5.18
C THR A 99 -10.21 -19.38 6.17
N GLY A 100 -11.45 -19.27 5.68
CA GLY A 100 -12.65 -19.12 6.53
C GLY A 100 -12.75 -17.77 7.24
N LEU A 101 -11.89 -16.79 6.90
CA LEU A 101 -11.91 -15.45 7.51
C LEU A 101 -12.98 -14.56 6.84
N PRO A 102 -13.88 -13.93 7.62
CA PRO A 102 -15.07 -13.26 7.09
C PRO A 102 -14.77 -11.82 6.59
N ALA A 103 -13.71 -11.61 5.84
CA ALA A 103 -13.37 -10.32 5.26
C ALA A 103 -14.35 -9.93 4.14
N ARG A 104 -14.79 -8.68 4.14
CA ARG A 104 -15.59 -8.10 3.06
C ARG A 104 -14.66 -7.45 2.05
N PHE A 105 -14.63 -7.96 0.81
CA PHE A 105 -13.85 -7.37 -0.27
C PHE A 105 -14.72 -6.67 -1.30
N VAL A 106 -14.41 -5.41 -1.60
CA VAL A 106 -15.19 -4.54 -2.50
C VAL A 106 -14.29 -4.03 -3.61
N GLN A 107 -14.74 -4.17 -4.86
CA GLN A 107 -14.06 -3.55 -6.00
C GLN A 107 -14.50 -2.10 -6.12
N GLY A 108 -13.54 -1.19 -6.23
CA GLY A 108 -13.80 0.23 -6.46
C GLY A 108 -12.55 1.09 -6.38
N VAL A 109 -12.64 2.28 -6.93
CA VAL A 109 -11.58 3.28 -6.82
C VAL A 109 -11.57 3.83 -5.39
N VAL A 110 -10.38 4.04 -4.84
CA VAL A 110 -10.21 4.47 -3.43
C VAL A 110 -10.95 5.78 -3.12
N TYR A 111 -11.07 6.68 -4.09
CA TYR A 111 -11.82 7.94 -3.94
C TYR A 111 -13.31 7.75 -3.64
N ASP A 112 -13.88 6.61 -4.03
CA ASP A 112 -15.27 6.28 -3.82
C ASP A 112 -15.48 5.36 -2.60
N ALA A 113 -14.43 5.10 -1.83
CA ALA A 113 -14.46 4.24 -0.66
C ALA A 113 -15.57 4.60 0.36
N PRO A 114 -15.85 5.87 0.67
CA PRO A 114 -16.95 6.21 1.60
C PRO A 114 -18.30 5.71 1.15
N SER A 115 -18.64 5.82 -0.13
CA SER A 115 -19.91 5.34 -0.68
C SER A 115 -19.99 3.81 -0.75
N LEU A 116 -18.85 3.14 -0.93
CA LEU A 116 -18.76 1.69 -1.11
C LEU A 116 -18.66 0.92 0.21
N LEU A 117 -17.95 1.47 1.18
CA LEU A 117 -17.68 0.83 2.47
C LEU A 117 -18.56 1.36 3.60
N GLY A 118 -19.04 2.61 3.52
CA GLY A 118 -19.83 3.33 4.52
C GLY A 118 -19.02 4.40 5.24
N GLU A 119 -19.62 5.59 5.40
CA GLU A 119 -19.03 6.70 6.15
C GLU A 119 -19.10 6.47 7.67
N ALA A 120 -18.12 7.03 8.40
CA ALA A 120 -18.02 6.99 9.86
C ALA A 120 -18.21 5.56 10.45
N ARG A 121 -17.69 4.56 9.75
CA ARG A 121 -17.93 3.15 10.07
C ARG A 121 -16.76 2.47 10.77
N PHE A 122 -15.54 2.89 10.51
CA PHE A 122 -14.36 2.15 10.93
C PHE A 122 -13.62 2.82 12.08
N ASP A 123 -13.14 1.99 13.01
CA ASP A 123 -12.27 2.41 14.10
C ASP A 123 -10.84 2.66 13.59
N ARG A 124 -10.46 1.94 12.52
CA ARG A 124 -9.17 2.07 11.84
C ARG A 124 -9.36 2.12 10.32
N VAL A 125 -8.59 2.97 9.67
CA VAL A 125 -8.34 2.90 8.22
C VAL A 125 -6.87 2.62 8.04
N PHE A 126 -6.53 1.66 7.21
CA PHE A 126 -5.17 1.21 6.97
C PHE A 126 -4.86 1.28 5.47
N THR A 127 -3.64 1.69 5.14
CA THR A 127 -3.10 1.72 3.78
C THR A 127 -1.62 1.35 3.85
N SER A 128 -1.18 0.40 3.03
CA SER A 128 0.20 -0.10 3.06
C SER A 128 0.76 -0.36 1.67
N TRP A 129 2.05 -0.13 1.55
CA TRP A 129 3.00 -0.57 0.53
C TRP A 129 2.65 -0.28 -0.94
N GLY A 130 3.23 0.81 -1.44
CA GLY A 130 3.16 1.18 -2.85
C GLY A 130 1.80 1.72 -3.28
N THR A 131 1.15 2.50 -2.45
CA THR A 131 -0.24 2.95 -2.66
C THR A 131 -0.35 4.37 -3.17
N LEU A 132 0.39 5.32 -2.58
CA LEU A 132 0.24 6.75 -2.95
C LEU A 132 0.77 7.09 -4.34
N VAL A 133 1.73 6.35 -4.83
CA VAL A 133 2.28 6.53 -6.18
C VAL A 133 1.21 6.40 -7.29
N TRP A 134 0.06 5.82 -7.00
CA TRP A 134 -1.08 5.66 -7.91
C TRP A 134 -2.13 6.76 -7.80
N MET A 135 -1.91 7.75 -6.93
CA MET A 135 -2.89 8.80 -6.61
C MET A 135 -2.54 10.11 -7.29
N ASP A 136 -3.43 10.61 -8.12
CA ASP A 136 -3.34 11.93 -8.76
C ASP A 136 -3.95 13.06 -7.91
N ASP A 137 -4.79 12.74 -6.92
CA ASP A 137 -5.53 13.70 -6.08
C ASP A 137 -5.42 13.33 -4.59
N LEU A 138 -4.31 13.72 -3.95
CA LEU A 138 -4.10 13.51 -2.51
C LEU A 138 -5.21 14.12 -1.65
N PRO A 139 -5.69 15.36 -1.89
CA PRO A 139 -6.80 15.92 -1.15
C PRO A 139 -8.08 15.09 -1.22
N ARG A 140 -8.40 14.51 -2.36
CA ARG A 140 -9.56 13.63 -2.51
C ARG A 140 -9.37 12.30 -1.76
N TRP A 141 -8.17 11.73 -1.85
CA TRP A 141 -7.80 10.51 -1.15
C TRP A 141 -7.88 10.68 0.37
N THR A 142 -7.30 11.76 0.94
CA THR A 142 -7.34 12.02 2.38
C THR A 142 -8.75 12.32 2.89
N ARG A 143 -9.60 12.99 2.10
CA ARG A 143 -11.02 13.15 2.42
C ARG A 143 -11.75 11.80 2.48
N ALA A 144 -11.47 10.87 1.55
CA ALA A 144 -12.06 9.53 1.59
C ALA A 144 -11.62 8.76 2.86
N VAL A 145 -10.34 8.82 3.21
CA VAL A 145 -9.82 8.26 4.47
C VAL A 145 -10.55 8.83 5.69
N SER A 146 -10.64 10.16 5.78
CA SER A 146 -11.29 10.83 6.90
C SER A 146 -12.79 10.50 6.99
N ALA A 147 -13.48 10.40 5.85
CA ALA A 147 -14.90 10.09 5.80
C ALA A 147 -15.20 8.67 6.32
N LEU A 148 -14.34 7.70 6.07
CA LEU A 148 -14.51 6.32 6.56
C LEU A 148 -14.39 6.19 8.08
N LEU A 149 -13.57 7.04 8.71
CA LEU A 149 -13.29 6.97 10.13
C LEU A 149 -14.46 7.42 10.98
N LYS A 150 -14.76 6.66 12.04
CA LYS A 150 -15.58 7.12 13.17
C LYS A 150 -14.93 8.34 13.84
N PRO A 151 -15.71 9.20 14.55
CA PRO A 151 -15.13 10.15 15.49
C PRO A 151 -14.17 9.42 16.46
N GLY A 152 -12.98 9.95 16.65
CA GLY A 152 -11.91 9.31 17.46
C GLY A 152 -11.16 8.15 16.75
N GLY A 153 -11.59 7.72 15.58
CA GLY A 153 -10.93 6.67 14.79
C GLY A 153 -9.56 7.10 14.27
N ARG A 154 -8.69 6.15 13.92
CA ARG A 154 -7.31 6.40 13.50
C ARG A 154 -7.03 5.88 12.10
N PHE A 155 -6.27 6.66 11.36
CA PHE A 155 -5.64 6.27 10.11
C PHE A 155 -4.21 5.80 10.38
N HIS A 156 -3.84 4.69 9.78
CA HIS A 156 -2.48 4.13 9.77
C HIS A 156 -2.00 4.00 8.33
N TYR A 157 -0.88 4.63 8.06
CA TYR A 157 -0.20 4.62 6.78
C TYR A 157 1.19 4.02 6.95
N VAL A 158 1.53 3.03 6.12
CA VAL A 158 2.85 2.42 6.06
C VAL A 158 3.20 2.25 4.59
N ASP A 159 4.09 3.06 4.07
CA ASP A 159 4.43 3.00 2.63
C ASP A 159 5.87 3.45 2.38
N CYS A 160 6.30 3.28 1.15
CA CYS A 160 7.59 3.77 0.69
C CYS A 160 7.75 5.26 1.00
N HIS A 161 8.89 5.61 1.57
CA HIS A 161 9.19 7.01 1.88
C HIS A 161 9.36 7.82 0.59
N PRO A 162 8.91 9.08 0.53
CA PRO A 162 9.11 9.93 -0.65
C PRO A 162 10.55 9.99 -1.17
N THR A 163 11.55 9.94 -0.29
CA THR A 163 12.96 9.87 -0.72
C THR A 163 13.30 8.57 -1.42
N ALA A 164 12.70 7.44 -1.03
CA ALA A 164 12.96 6.16 -1.67
C ALA A 164 12.37 6.11 -3.09
N TRP A 165 11.25 6.79 -3.34
CA TRP A 165 10.69 6.94 -4.69
C TRP A 165 11.58 7.76 -5.64
N MET A 166 12.49 8.60 -5.11
CA MET A 166 13.45 9.32 -5.94
C MET A 166 14.61 8.43 -6.44
N LEU A 167 14.82 7.27 -5.81
CA LEU A 167 15.99 6.45 -5.99
C LEU A 167 15.79 5.35 -7.04
N ALA A 168 16.78 5.16 -7.88
CA ALA A 168 16.88 3.99 -8.76
C ALA A 168 18.34 3.55 -8.86
N PRO A 169 18.62 2.28 -9.20
CA PRO A 169 19.99 1.82 -9.39
C PRO A 169 20.65 2.47 -10.60
N ASP A 170 21.91 2.85 -10.44
CA ASP A 170 22.81 3.24 -11.53
C ASP A 170 23.42 2.00 -12.22
N ASP A 171 24.28 2.23 -13.22
CA ASP A 171 24.95 1.15 -13.97
C ASP A 171 25.87 0.27 -13.11
N HIS A 172 26.24 0.72 -11.91
CA HIS A 172 27.04 -0.01 -10.92
C HIS A 172 26.20 -0.66 -9.82
N GLY A 173 24.88 -0.50 -9.88
CA GLY A 173 23.93 -1.02 -8.88
C GLY A 173 23.84 -0.18 -7.59
N ASN A 174 24.43 1.02 -7.54
CA ASN A 174 24.24 1.94 -6.44
C ASN A 174 22.96 2.74 -6.63
N LEU A 175 22.28 3.07 -5.53
CA LEU A 175 21.11 3.93 -5.59
C LEU A 175 21.51 5.39 -5.82
N ALA A 176 20.93 5.98 -6.84
CA ALA A 176 21.13 7.38 -7.22
C ALA A 176 19.77 8.09 -7.36
N LEU A 177 19.75 9.40 -7.20
CA LEU A 177 18.56 10.22 -7.46
C LEU A 177 18.23 10.17 -8.96
N ARG A 178 17.02 9.74 -9.29
CA ARG A 178 16.54 9.53 -10.65
C ARG A 178 15.24 10.26 -10.95
N TYR A 179 14.32 10.32 -9.98
CA TYR A 179 12.98 10.83 -10.16
C TYR A 179 12.74 12.09 -9.32
N ASP A 180 11.79 12.90 -9.74
CA ASP A 180 11.39 14.09 -9.02
C ASP A 180 10.73 13.75 -7.69
N TYR A 181 10.98 14.57 -6.68
CA TYR A 181 10.42 14.40 -5.33
C TYR A 181 8.89 14.62 -5.27
N GLU A 182 8.38 15.45 -6.19
CA GLU A 182 6.96 15.76 -6.32
C GLU A 182 6.63 16.00 -7.78
N THR A 183 5.52 15.45 -8.25
CA THR A 183 5.01 15.67 -9.60
C THR A 183 3.66 16.37 -9.57
N PRO A 184 3.38 17.30 -10.51
CA PRO A 184 2.04 17.90 -10.62
C PRO A 184 0.98 16.83 -10.93
N PRO A 185 -0.25 16.98 -10.41
CA PRO A 185 -1.34 16.04 -10.66
C PRO A 185 -1.62 15.79 -12.15
N GLU A 186 -1.44 16.83 -12.99
CA GLU A 186 -1.64 16.77 -14.44
C GLU A 186 -0.47 16.18 -15.23
N SER A 187 0.65 15.90 -14.57
CA SER A 187 1.89 15.45 -15.22
C SER A 187 2.44 14.19 -14.55
N PRO A 188 1.76 13.04 -14.67
CA PRO A 188 2.28 11.79 -14.12
C PRO A 188 3.57 11.36 -14.79
N ILE A 189 4.34 10.56 -14.10
CA ILE A 189 5.50 9.85 -14.64
C ILE A 189 4.99 8.66 -15.45
N PRO A 190 5.17 8.63 -16.78
CA PRO A 190 4.87 7.43 -17.55
C PRO A 190 5.95 6.38 -17.31
N VAL A 191 5.58 5.19 -16.88
CA VAL A 191 6.51 4.09 -16.60
C VAL A 191 6.17 2.90 -17.49
N GLU A 192 7.18 2.39 -18.19
CA GLU A 192 7.10 1.10 -18.87
C GLU A 192 7.66 0.01 -17.93
N VAL A 193 6.79 -0.79 -17.36
CA VAL A 193 7.15 -1.83 -16.41
C VAL A 193 7.88 -2.96 -17.14
N THR A 194 9.16 -3.14 -16.85
CA THR A 194 10.02 -4.18 -17.43
C THR A 194 10.34 -5.32 -16.45
N ALA A 195 10.08 -5.13 -15.16
CA ALA A 195 10.35 -6.10 -14.11
C ALA A 195 9.24 -6.06 -13.05
N ASN A 196 9.05 -7.17 -12.35
CA ASN A 196 8.15 -7.25 -11.22
C ASN A 196 8.93 -7.16 -9.90
N TYR A 197 8.47 -6.32 -8.98
CA TYR A 197 9.09 -6.14 -7.67
C TYR A 197 9.04 -7.41 -6.79
N ASN A 198 8.14 -8.35 -7.09
CA ASN A 198 8.06 -9.65 -6.43
C ASN A 198 9.06 -10.68 -7.00
N LEU A 199 10.06 -10.24 -7.75
CA LEU A 199 11.13 -11.04 -8.36
C LEU A 199 10.65 -12.07 -9.42
N SER A 200 9.40 -12.00 -9.86
CA SER A 200 8.92 -12.83 -10.98
C SER A 200 9.60 -12.42 -12.28
N THR A 201 10.04 -13.42 -13.04
CA THR A 201 10.63 -13.22 -14.39
C THR A 201 9.58 -13.14 -15.50
N ARG A 202 8.30 -13.27 -15.17
CA ARG A 202 7.21 -13.16 -16.15
C ARG A 202 7.11 -11.71 -16.64
N ILE A 203 6.99 -11.56 -17.94
CA ILE A 203 6.81 -10.26 -18.61
C ILE A 203 5.31 -9.96 -18.69
N LEU A 204 4.92 -8.78 -18.25
CA LEU A 204 3.55 -8.30 -18.35
C LEU A 204 3.23 -7.87 -19.78
N GLU A 205 2.00 -8.10 -20.23
CA GLU A 205 1.48 -7.58 -21.50
C GLU A 205 1.10 -6.10 -21.35
N ASN A 206 0.42 -5.75 -20.24
CA ASN A 206 0.00 -4.40 -19.91
C ASN A 206 1.09 -3.66 -19.13
N ARG A 207 2.12 -3.19 -19.83
CA ARG A 207 3.34 -2.63 -19.19
C ARG A 207 3.27 -1.14 -18.89
N GLN A 208 2.41 -0.38 -19.56
CA GLN A 208 2.32 1.05 -19.36
C GLN A 208 1.58 1.36 -18.06
N THR A 209 2.23 2.14 -17.18
CA THR A 209 1.62 2.72 -15.98
C THR A 209 1.85 4.23 -15.92
N PHE A 210 1.07 4.90 -15.08
CA PHE A 210 1.19 6.31 -14.76
C PHE A 210 1.27 6.48 -13.25
N GLU A 211 2.32 7.14 -12.79
CA GLU A 211 2.69 7.22 -11.38
C GLU A 211 2.89 8.69 -10.97
N TRP A 212 2.68 8.99 -9.68
CA TRP A 212 2.86 10.33 -9.11
C TRP A 212 3.79 10.28 -7.91
N SER A 213 4.78 11.17 -7.89
CA SER A 213 5.59 11.38 -6.69
C SER A 213 4.91 12.42 -5.80
N HIS A 214 4.88 12.15 -4.50
CA HIS A 214 4.30 13.04 -3.50
C HIS A 214 5.33 13.36 -2.42
N SER A 215 5.58 14.64 -2.18
CA SER A 215 6.47 15.05 -1.09
C SER A 215 5.87 14.72 0.28
N LEU A 216 6.72 14.55 1.29
CA LEU A 216 6.27 14.39 2.67
C LEU A 216 5.37 15.55 3.10
N ALA A 217 5.72 16.78 2.71
CA ALA A 217 4.91 17.96 3.01
C ALA A 217 3.53 17.90 2.36
N ALA A 218 3.42 17.44 1.11
CA ALA A 218 2.13 17.29 0.43
C ALA A 218 1.24 16.26 1.13
N ILE A 219 1.80 15.11 1.53
CA ILE A 219 1.08 14.05 2.25
C ILE A 219 0.55 14.56 3.59
N VAL A 220 1.43 15.16 4.41
CA VAL A 220 1.07 15.68 5.74
C VAL A 220 0.03 16.78 5.63
N ASN A 221 0.22 17.76 4.75
CA ASN A 221 -0.72 18.86 4.57
C ASN A 221 -2.08 18.39 4.07
N ALA A 222 -2.14 17.38 3.20
CA ALA A 222 -3.40 16.83 2.73
C ALA A 222 -4.18 16.13 3.87
N LEU A 223 -3.50 15.40 4.77
CA LEU A 223 -4.12 14.81 5.95
C LEU A 223 -4.66 15.88 6.92
N LEU A 224 -3.87 16.91 7.19
CA LEU A 224 -4.30 18.05 8.03
C LEU A 224 -5.51 18.78 7.41
N ALA A 225 -5.50 19.02 6.11
CA ALA A 225 -6.60 19.67 5.39
C ALA A 225 -7.88 18.82 5.39
N ALA A 226 -7.78 17.49 5.50
CA ALA A 226 -8.91 16.59 5.68
C ALA A 226 -9.45 16.54 7.12
N GLY A 227 -8.93 17.39 8.04
CA GLY A 227 -9.35 17.48 9.42
C GLY A 227 -8.76 16.40 10.35
N LEU A 228 -7.74 15.69 9.91
CA LEU A 228 -7.04 14.71 10.73
C LEU A 228 -5.94 15.36 11.58
N VAL A 229 -5.72 14.85 12.78
CA VAL A 229 -4.64 15.27 13.68
C VAL A 229 -3.53 14.23 13.59
N ILE A 230 -2.34 14.63 13.15
CA ILE A 230 -1.17 13.77 13.13
C ILE A 230 -0.73 13.47 14.56
N GLU A 231 -0.67 12.19 14.93
CA GLU A 231 -0.22 11.72 16.25
C GLU A 231 1.22 11.19 16.20
N HIS A 232 1.65 10.68 15.02
CA HIS A 232 2.98 10.09 14.86
C HIS A 232 3.43 10.17 13.41
N LEU A 233 4.72 10.43 13.21
CA LEU A 233 5.48 10.22 11.98
C LEU A 233 6.68 9.35 12.32
N GLY A 234 6.88 8.28 11.58
CA GLY A 234 8.01 7.38 11.71
C GLY A 234 8.74 7.21 10.38
N GLU A 235 10.05 7.11 10.44
CA GLU A 235 10.91 6.86 9.29
C GLU A 235 11.76 5.62 9.57
N HIS A 236 11.84 4.69 8.60
CA HIS A 236 12.53 3.42 8.75
C HIS A 236 13.48 3.17 7.60
N GLU A 237 14.63 2.55 7.88
CA GLU A 237 15.68 2.18 6.91
C GLU A 237 15.43 0.82 6.23
N ALA A 238 14.21 0.37 6.20
CA ALA A 238 13.82 -0.91 5.64
C ALA A 238 12.59 -0.76 4.72
N LEU A 239 12.42 -1.66 3.75
CA LEU A 239 11.33 -1.64 2.78
C LEU A 239 10.82 -3.05 2.52
N GLN A 240 9.57 -3.20 2.09
CA GLN A 240 8.98 -4.50 1.79
C GLN A 240 9.59 -5.17 0.55
N TRP A 241 10.12 -4.41 -0.40
CA TRP A 241 10.77 -4.92 -1.63
C TRP A 241 12.12 -4.26 -1.86
N ALA A 242 12.96 -4.90 -2.68
CA ALA A 242 14.23 -4.32 -3.10
C ALA A 242 14.01 -3.23 -4.16
N ILE A 243 14.64 -2.06 -3.97
CA ILE A 243 14.72 -0.98 -4.97
C ILE A 243 16.09 -0.92 -5.66
N GLY A 244 16.98 -1.84 -5.31
CA GLY A 244 18.29 -1.97 -5.93
C GLY A 244 18.94 -3.32 -5.66
N PRO A 245 19.88 -3.76 -6.53
CA PRO A 245 20.44 -5.11 -6.49
C PRO A 245 21.37 -5.37 -5.30
N ARG A 246 21.81 -4.31 -4.59
CA ARG A 246 22.68 -4.44 -3.40
C ARG A 246 21.89 -4.56 -2.10
N MET A 247 20.56 -4.45 -2.12
CA MET A 247 19.76 -4.65 -0.92
C MET A 247 19.70 -6.12 -0.54
N THR A 248 19.61 -6.38 0.77
CA THR A 248 19.48 -7.72 1.33
C THR A 248 18.20 -7.83 2.13
N GLN A 249 17.54 -8.99 2.05
CA GLN A 249 16.35 -9.27 2.84
C GLN A 249 16.75 -9.95 4.15
N ASP A 250 16.25 -9.43 5.26
CA ASP A 250 16.44 -10.01 6.57
C ASP A 250 15.34 -11.03 6.95
N THR A 251 15.52 -11.68 8.09
CA THR A 251 14.58 -12.68 8.63
C THR A 251 13.20 -12.12 8.96
N ASP A 252 13.06 -10.80 9.03
CA ASP A 252 11.80 -10.09 9.22
C ASP A 252 11.05 -9.80 7.90
N HIS A 253 11.55 -10.33 6.77
CA HIS A 253 11.07 -10.12 5.41
C HIS A 253 11.18 -8.68 4.88
N LEU A 254 11.96 -7.83 5.54
CA LEU A 254 12.24 -6.47 5.10
C LEU A 254 13.60 -6.40 4.41
N TRP A 255 13.68 -5.56 3.38
CA TRP A 255 14.90 -5.28 2.62
C TRP A 255 15.61 -4.06 3.18
N ARG A 256 16.93 -4.13 3.28
CA ARG A 256 17.79 -3.07 3.79
C ARG A 256 18.96 -2.79 2.86
N LEU A 257 19.41 -1.55 2.90
CA LEU A 257 20.66 -1.14 2.23
C LEU A 257 21.87 -1.76 2.94
N PRO A 258 22.96 -2.03 2.20
CA PRO A 258 24.18 -2.54 2.82
C PRO A 258 24.78 -1.49 3.78
N PRO A 259 25.57 -1.94 4.79
CA PRO A 259 26.13 -1.04 5.82
C PRO A 259 27.08 0.06 5.29
N ASP A 260 27.63 -0.13 4.10
CA ASP A 260 28.51 0.83 3.43
C ASP A 260 27.77 1.88 2.59
N HIS A 261 26.44 1.82 2.55
CA HIS A 261 25.59 2.78 1.86
C HIS A 261 25.23 3.95 2.77
N VAL A 262 24.97 5.11 2.18
CA VAL A 262 24.39 6.24 2.93
C VAL A 262 23.01 5.86 3.46
N HIS A 263 22.78 6.08 4.74
CA HIS A 263 21.50 5.81 5.37
C HIS A 263 20.46 6.85 4.93
N VAL A 264 19.37 6.37 4.37
CA VAL A 264 18.22 7.17 3.96
C VAL A 264 16.92 6.50 4.44
N PRO A 265 15.87 7.27 4.76
CA PRO A 265 14.59 6.67 5.09
C PRO A 265 13.99 5.99 3.85
N LEU A 266 13.60 4.72 4.00
CA LEU A 266 12.99 3.90 2.96
C LEU A 266 11.49 3.71 3.16
N THR A 267 11.02 3.69 4.40
CA THR A 267 9.60 3.59 4.74
C THR A 267 9.18 4.77 5.59
N LEU A 268 8.02 5.33 5.25
CA LEU A 268 7.30 6.34 6.02
C LEU A 268 6.11 5.70 6.72
N THR A 269 5.94 5.97 8.01
CA THR A 269 4.72 5.63 8.73
C THR A 269 4.05 6.89 9.25
N ILE A 270 2.71 6.94 9.16
CA ILE A 270 1.91 8.05 9.69
C ILE A 270 0.75 7.46 10.49
N ARG A 271 0.58 7.96 11.72
CA ARG A 271 -0.63 7.74 12.48
C ARG A 271 -1.36 9.07 12.67
N ALA A 272 -2.61 9.12 12.20
CA ALA A 272 -3.43 10.30 12.31
C ALA A 272 -4.81 9.94 12.90
N ARG A 273 -5.41 10.85 13.68
CA ARG A 273 -6.69 10.64 14.35
C ARG A 273 -7.74 11.61 13.82
N LYS A 274 -8.95 11.11 13.58
CA LYS A 274 -10.13 11.96 13.36
C LYS A 274 -10.60 12.51 14.73
N PRO A 275 -10.73 13.83 14.89
CA PRO A 275 -11.32 14.40 16.11
C PRO A 275 -12.71 13.81 16.41
N GLY A 276 -13.06 13.83 17.72
CA GLY A 276 -14.38 13.40 18.19
C GLY A 276 -15.45 14.45 17.95
#